data_d1ba5560478357f0a9663a7ddea88445
#
_entry.id   d1ba5560478357f0a9663a7ddea88445
#
_cell.length_a   1.000
_cell.length_b   1.000
_cell.length_c   1.000
_cell.angle_alpha   90.00
_cell.angle_beta   90.00
_cell.angle_gamma   90.00
#
_symmetry.space_group_name_H-M   'P 1'
#
loop_
_entity.id
_entity.type
_entity.pdbx_description
1 polymer ?
#
loop_
_entity_poly.entity_id
_entity_poly.type
_entity_poly.pdbx_seq_one_letter_code
_entity_poly.pdbx_strand_id
1 'polypeptide(L)'
;MARQLRAEQTRTTIITAAADLFDRHGYESTSLSDIVAHARVTKGALYFHFAAKEDLAHAIMELQSQAARRVAGEIDDRGCASLEALIRLTFGLARLSVEGPIARAGLRLATGGVAVRPPLPHPFVELLDLISRRLGGAVKESDIHSDVDVDAVAHSLVCFVVGTRVVGRTREPAGRLPRRTAEMWQVLIRGLVPVPRRPRYMSLAARLEREIVAAV
;
A
#
# COMPACT_ATOMS: atom_id res chain seq x y z
N MET A 1 -33.39 4.27 0.92
CA MET A 1 -32.34 3.28 1.25
C MET A 1 -31.97 2.38 0.06
N ALA A 2 -32.86 1.58 -0.54
CA ALA A 2 -32.47 0.65 -1.63
C ALA A 2 -31.85 1.30 -2.88
N ARG A 3 -32.29 2.49 -3.29
CA ARG A 3 -31.73 3.22 -4.45
C ARG A 3 -30.33 3.74 -4.19
N GLN A 4 -30.05 4.19 -2.97
CA GLN A 4 -28.74 4.68 -2.56
C GLN A 4 -27.73 3.54 -2.47
N LEU A 5 -28.10 2.40 -1.90
CA LEU A 5 -27.26 1.19 -1.86
C LEU A 5 -26.89 0.69 -3.26
N ARG A 6 -27.83 0.70 -4.21
CA ARG A 6 -27.56 0.34 -5.61
C ARG A 6 -26.60 1.33 -6.28
N ALA A 7 -26.76 2.63 -6.02
CA ALA A 7 -25.85 3.63 -6.56
C ALA A 7 -24.43 3.45 -6.01
N GLU A 8 -24.28 3.20 -4.73
CA GLU A 8 -22.98 2.91 -4.10
C GLU A 8 -22.33 1.63 -4.62
N GLN A 9 -23.11 0.56 -4.80
CA GLN A 9 -22.63 -0.67 -5.42
C GLN A 9 -22.12 -0.44 -6.85
N THR A 10 -22.88 0.31 -7.66
CA THR A 10 -22.48 0.67 -9.02
C THR A 10 -21.19 1.50 -9.03
N ARG A 11 -21.10 2.48 -8.13
CA ARG A 11 -19.87 3.29 -7.99
C ARG A 11 -18.65 2.43 -7.63
N THR A 12 -18.79 1.54 -6.68
CA THR A 12 -17.72 0.60 -6.30
C THR A 12 -17.32 -0.32 -7.44
N THR A 13 -18.28 -0.85 -8.19
CA THR A 13 -18.03 -1.70 -9.37
C THR A 13 -17.21 -0.95 -10.41
N ILE A 14 -17.57 0.30 -10.72
CA ILE A 14 -16.85 1.14 -11.68
C ILE A 14 -15.42 1.41 -11.20
N ILE A 15 -15.21 1.78 -9.94
CA ILE A 15 -13.88 2.02 -9.36
C ILE A 15 -13.01 0.76 -9.43
N THR A 16 -13.57 -0.40 -9.08
CA THR A 16 -12.82 -1.68 -9.10
C THR A 16 -12.41 -2.05 -10.53
N ALA A 17 -13.31 -1.88 -11.49
CA ALA A 17 -13.02 -2.11 -12.91
C ALA A 17 -11.94 -1.15 -13.45
N ALA A 18 -12.03 0.14 -13.10
CA ALA A 18 -11.01 1.13 -13.45
C ALA A 18 -9.65 0.79 -12.83
N ALA A 19 -9.63 0.40 -11.55
CA ALA A 19 -8.41 -0.01 -10.85
C ALA A 19 -7.76 -1.24 -11.51
N ASP A 20 -8.54 -2.26 -11.89
CA ASP A 20 -8.01 -3.43 -12.58
C ASP A 20 -7.38 -3.06 -13.93
N LEU A 21 -8.04 -2.22 -14.72
CA LEU A 21 -7.52 -1.77 -16.02
C LEU A 21 -6.30 -0.86 -15.86
N PHE A 22 -6.31 0.09 -14.91
CA PHE A 22 -5.16 0.95 -14.64
C PHE A 22 -3.95 0.14 -14.13
N ASP A 23 -4.19 -0.89 -13.33
CA ASP A 23 -3.11 -1.78 -12.89
C ASP A 23 -2.52 -2.58 -14.05
N ARG A 24 -3.35 -3.14 -14.95
CA ARG A 24 -2.89 -3.98 -16.06
C ARG A 24 -2.29 -3.17 -17.22
N HIS A 25 -3.03 -2.17 -17.69
CA HIS A 25 -2.71 -1.46 -18.92
C HIS A 25 -2.08 -0.07 -18.69
N GLY A 26 -2.27 0.51 -17.50
CA GLY A 26 -1.87 1.87 -17.17
C GLY A 26 -2.97 2.89 -17.40
N TYR A 27 -2.78 4.05 -16.80
CA TYR A 27 -3.75 5.15 -16.86
C TYR A 27 -3.96 5.63 -18.29
N GLU A 28 -2.89 6.00 -19.00
CA GLU A 28 -2.98 6.59 -20.34
C GLU A 28 -3.66 5.67 -21.36
N SER A 29 -3.34 4.39 -21.33
CA SER A 29 -3.82 3.39 -22.27
C SER A 29 -5.24 2.86 -21.97
N THR A 30 -5.90 3.35 -20.93
CA THR A 30 -7.26 2.94 -20.55
C THR A 30 -8.25 4.05 -20.86
N SER A 31 -9.29 3.74 -21.64
CA SER A 31 -10.40 4.66 -21.93
C SER A 31 -11.59 4.46 -20.99
N LEU A 32 -12.48 5.48 -20.89
CA LEU A 32 -13.76 5.32 -20.18
C LEU A 32 -14.65 4.26 -20.81
N SER A 33 -14.55 4.04 -22.12
CA SER A 33 -15.30 2.99 -22.83
C SER A 33 -14.85 1.59 -22.42
N ASP A 34 -13.54 1.40 -22.22
CA ASP A 34 -12.99 0.13 -21.72
C ASP A 34 -13.49 -0.14 -20.30
N ILE A 35 -13.52 0.90 -19.44
CA ILE A 35 -14.02 0.79 -18.07
C ILE A 35 -15.50 0.44 -18.05
N VAL A 36 -16.33 1.06 -18.88
CA VAL A 36 -17.77 0.76 -19.04
C VAL A 36 -17.97 -0.71 -19.43
N ALA A 37 -17.22 -1.17 -20.41
CA ALA A 37 -17.29 -2.57 -20.89
C ALA A 37 -16.84 -3.55 -19.80
N HIS A 38 -15.72 -3.26 -19.13
CA HIS A 38 -15.17 -4.13 -18.08
C HIS A 38 -16.06 -4.19 -16.84
N ALA A 39 -16.62 -3.04 -16.41
CA ALA A 39 -17.56 -2.94 -15.30
C ALA A 39 -18.96 -3.51 -15.62
N ARG A 40 -19.26 -3.77 -16.89
CA ARG A 40 -20.59 -4.19 -17.38
C ARG A 40 -21.70 -3.23 -16.96
N VAL A 41 -21.44 -1.93 -17.04
CA VAL A 41 -22.41 -0.87 -16.76
C VAL A 41 -22.74 -0.09 -18.02
N THR A 42 -23.78 0.77 -17.97
CA THR A 42 -24.07 1.69 -19.07
C THR A 42 -23.17 2.93 -19.01
N LYS A 43 -22.94 3.59 -20.15
CA LYS A 43 -22.24 4.89 -20.20
C LYS A 43 -22.91 5.92 -19.28
N GLY A 44 -24.25 5.98 -19.26
CA GLY A 44 -25.01 6.87 -18.39
C GLY A 44 -24.75 6.59 -16.91
N ALA A 45 -24.62 5.32 -16.49
CA ALA A 45 -24.29 4.98 -15.13
C ALA A 45 -22.87 5.43 -14.73
N LEU A 46 -21.89 5.31 -15.65
CA LEU A 46 -20.55 5.82 -15.40
C LEU A 46 -20.57 7.35 -15.24
N TYR A 47 -21.14 8.08 -16.19
CA TYR A 47 -21.15 9.55 -16.16
C TYR A 47 -22.01 10.12 -15.04
N PHE A 48 -22.94 9.36 -14.48
CA PHE A 48 -23.67 9.74 -13.26
C PHE A 48 -22.74 9.81 -12.03
N HIS A 49 -21.69 8.98 -11.97
CA HIS A 49 -20.79 8.91 -10.84
C HIS A 49 -19.45 9.63 -11.07
N PHE A 50 -18.96 9.72 -12.30
CA PHE A 50 -17.64 10.22 -12.66
C PHE A 50 -17.72 11.01 -13.96
N ALA A 51 -17.37 12.30 -13.90
CA ALA A 51 -17.40 13.16 -15.07
C ALA A 51 -16.22 12.90 -16.02
N ALA A 52 -15.07 12.50 -15.47
CA ALA A 52 -13.84 12.30 -16.21
C ALA A 52 -13.03 11.09 -15.70
N LYS A 53 -12.04 10.66 -16.46
CA LYS A 53 -11.10 9.61 -16.10
C LYS A 53 -10.25 9.99 -14.87
N GLU A 54 -9.96 11.29 -14.73
CA GLU A 54 -9.26 11.83 -13.57
C GLU A 54 -10.02 11.63 -12.26
N ASP A 55 -11.35 11.69 -12.26
CA ASP A 55 -12.17 11.45 -11.07
C ASP A 55 -12.04 10.01 -10.57
N LEU A 56 -11.91 9.06 -11.51
CA LEU A 56 -11.64 7.66 -11.18
C LEU A 56 -10.23 7.48 -10.60
N ALA A 57 -9.23 8.12 -11.19
CA ALA A 57 -7.86 8.09 -10.66
C ALA A 57 -7.81 8.68 -9.25
N HIS A 58 -8.47 9.84 -9.03
CA HIS A 58 -8.59 10.46 -7.72
C HIS A 58 -9.23 9.50 -6.70
N ALA A 59 -10.37 8.92 -7.03
CA ALA A 59 -11.08 8.00 -6.14
C ALA A 59 -10.23 6.76 -5.79
N ILE A 60 -9.49 6.21 -6.75
CA ILE A 60 -8.60 5.06 -6.53
C ILE A 60 -7.43 5.43 -5.59
N MET A 61 -6.77 6.57 -5.83
CA MET A 61 -5.66 7.04 -5.00
C MET A 61 -6.13 7.36 -3.57
N GLU A 62 -7.32 7.97 -3.43
CA GLU A 62 -7.90 8.24 -2.12
C GLU A 62 -8.23 6.96 -1.36
N LEU A 63 -8.86 5.98 -2.00
CA LEU A 63 -9.16 4.68 -1.39
C LEU A 63 -7.90 3.92 -0.97
N GLN A 64 -6.85 3.97 -1.79
CA GLN A 64 -5.55 3.38 -1.46
C GLN A 64 -4.94 4.05 -0.22
N SER A 65 -4.95 5.40 -0.15
CA SER A 65 -4.46 6.16 1.01
C SER A 65 -5.28 5.88 2.27
N GLN A 66 -6.61 5.81 2.15
CA GLN A 66 -7.49 5.43 3.25
C GLN A 66 -7.21 4.02 3.77
N ALA A 67 -6.98 3.05 2.88
CA ALA A 67 -6.63 1.68 3.26
C ALA A 67 -5.29 1.62 4.00
N ALA A 68 -4.28 2.37 3.53
CA ALA A 68 -2.98 2.45 4.20
C ALA A 68 -3.08 3.09 5.58
N ARG A 69 -3.83 4.20 5.73
CA ARG A 69 -4.10 4.85 7.03
C ARG A 69 -4.85 3.92 7.98
N ARG A 70 -5.81 3.13 7.49
CA ARG A 70 -6.54 2.14 8.30
C ARG A 70 -5.60 1.07 8.85
N VAL A 71 -4.72 0.52 8.03
CA VAL A 71 -3.68 -0.43 8.48
C VAL A 71 -2.80 0.19 9.57
N ALA A 72 -2.39 1.45 9.41
CA ALA A 72 -1.59 2.14 10.41
C ALA A 72 -2.36 2.32 11.73
N GLY A 73 -3.63 2.73 11.68
CA GLY A 73 -4.49 2.90 12.86
C GLY A 73 -4.73 1.59 13.60
N GLU A 74 -5.04 0.49 12.89
CA GLU A 74 -5.21 -0.84 13.50
C GLU A 74 -3.94 -1.33 14.23
N ILE A 75 -2.76 -0.89 13.78
CA ILE A 75 -1.49 -1.21 14.42
C ILE A 75 -1.28 -0.33 15.65
N ASP A 76 -1.65 0.96 15.59
CA ASP A 76 -1.56 1.88 16.71
C ASP A 76 -2.44 1.43 17.88
N ASP A 77 -3.65 0.98 17.60
CA ASP A 77 -4.59 0.46 18.59
C ASP A 77 -4.05 -0.77 19.35
N ARG A 78 -3.08 -1.48 18.78
CA ARG A 78 -2.43 -2.62 19.45
C ARG A 78 -1.44 -2.22 20.53
N GLY A 79 -0.97 -0.96 20.58
CA GLY A 79 0.00 -0.47 21.56
C GLY A 79 1.34 -1.22 21.55
N CYS A 80 1.76 -1.76 20.40
CA CYS A 80 3.02 -2.51 20.30
C CYS A 80 4.23 -1.57 20.19
N ALA A 81 5.44 -2.09 20.48
CA ALA A 81 6.69 -1.36 20.34
C ALA A 81 6.88 -0.81 18.92
N SER A 82 7.59 0.32 18.81
CA SER A 82 7.71 1.08 17.57
C SER A 82 8.29 0.28 16.40
N LEU A 83 9.32 -0.54 16.64
CA LEU A 83 9.90 -1.40 15.61
C LEU A 83 8.93 -2.52 15.20
N GLU A 84 8.22 -3.11 16.15
CA GLU A 84 7.17 -4.11 15.87
C GLU A 84 6.06 -3.50 15.01
N ALA A 85 5.60 -2.28 15.36
CA ALA A 85 4.61 -1.54 14.58
C ALA A 85 5.07 -1.27 13.15
N LEU A 86 6.35 -0.91 12.96
CA LEU A 86 6.93 -0.68 11.64
C LEU A 86 6.98 -1.95 10.79
N ILE A 87 7.41 -3.08 11.38
CA ILE A 87 7.40 -4.38 10.71
C ILE A 87 5.98 -4.74 10.28
N ARG A 88 5.01 -4.64 11.18
CA ARG A 88 3.59 -4.92 10.88
C ARG A 88 3.03 -4.03 9.79
N LEU A 89 3.40 -2.74 9.77
CA LEU A 89 2.98 -1.78 8.74
C LEU A 89 3.43 -2.24 7.35
N THR A 90 4.71 -2.58 7.18
CA THR A 90 5.23 -3.01 5.88
C THR A 90 4.56 -4.30 5.37
N PHE A 91 4.28 -5.26 6.25
CA PHE A 91 3.52 -6.45 5.90
C PHE A 91 2.05 -6.15 5.61
N GLY A 92 1.41 -5.24 6.36
CA GLY A 92 0.04 -4.79 6.10
C GLY A 92 -0.09 -4.13 4.72
N LEU A 93 0.86 -3.28 4.36
CA LEU A 93 0.91 -2.68 3.02
C LEU A 93 1.16 -3.72 1.91
N ALA A 94 2.00 -4.73 2.17
CA ALA A 94 2.20 -5.85 1.24
C ALA A 94 0.91 -6.63 1.05
N ARG A 95 0.18 -6.94 2.12
CA ARG A 95 -1.12 -7.62 2.09
C ARG A 95 -2.14 -6.87 1.25
N LEU A 96 -2.32 -5.56 1.46
CA LEU A 96 -3.24 -4.74 0.66
C LEU A 96 -2.97 -4.87 -0.85
N SER A 97 -1.70 -5.01 -1.25
CA SER A 97 -1.32 -5.13 -2.66
C SER A 97 -1.61 -6.51 -3.24
N VAL A 98 -1.64 -7.55 -2.41
CA VAL A 98 -2.03 -8.91 -2.81
C VAL A 98 -3.55 -9.01 -2.92
N GLU A 99 -4.28 -8.45 -1.96
CA GLU A 99 -5.74 -8.62 -1.82
C GLU A 99 -6.57 -7.93 -2.91
N GLY A 100 -6.08 -6.83 -3.54
CA GLY A 100 -6.94 -6.16 -4.49
C GLY A 100 -6.26 -5.20 -5.48
N PRO A 101 -6.97 -4.87 -6.58
CA PRO A 101 -6.45 -4.02 -7.64
C PRO A 101 -6.30 -2.54 -7.20
N ILE A 102 -7.11 -2.05 -6.25
CA ILE A 102 -7.10 -0.64 -5.83
C ILE A 102 -5.74 -0.22 -5.27
N ALA A 103 -5.14 -1.04 -4.38
CA ALA A 103 -3.84 -0.72 -3.81
C ALA A 103 -2.72 -0.74 -4.87
N ARG A 104 -2.79 -1.66 -5.83
CA ARG A 104 -1.83 -1.75 -6.94
C ARG A 104 -1.98 -0.59 -7.92
N ALA A 105 -3.22 -0.27 -8.32
CA ALA A 105 -3.51 0.83 -9.22
C ALA A 105 -3.16 2.18 -8.59
N GLY A 106 -3.53 2.42 -7.32
CA GLY A 106 -3.21 3.65 -6.60
C GLY A 106 -1.71 3.92 -6.54
N LEU A 107 -0.91 2.89 -6.25
CA LEU A 107 0.55 3.01 -6.27
C LEU A 107 1.07 3.30 -7.69
N ARG A 108 0.53 2.63 -8.72
CA ARG A 108 0.93 2.88 -10.11
C ARG A 108 0.60 4.31 -10.57
N LEU A 109 -0.57 4.83 -10.19
CA LEU A 109 -0.96 6.21 -10.46
C LEU A 109 -0.01 7.19 -9.78
N ALA A 110 0.32 6.97 -8.50
CA ALA A 110 1.24 7.82 -7.74
C ALA A 110 2.66 7.80 -8.32
N THR A 111 3.19 6.63 -8.69
CA THR A 111 4.52 6.51 -9.30
C THR A 111 4.57 6.97 -10.76
N GLY A 112 3.44 6.94 -11.46
CA GLY A 112 3.30 7.42 -12.83
C GLY A 112 3.14 8.94 -12.96
N GLY A 113 3.11 9.67 -11.83
CA GLY A 113 2.98 11.14 -11.83
C GLY A 113 1.61 11.63 -12.33
N VAL A 114 0.56 10.81 -12.20
CA VAL A 114 -0.79 11.21 -12.60
C VAL A 114 -1.29 12.30 -11.67
N ALA A 115 -1.50 13.50 -12.22
CA ALA A 115 -2.07 14.63 -11.48
C ALA A 115 -3.58 14.43 -11.32
N VAL A 116 -4.08 14.60 -10.10
CA VAL A 116 -5.51 14.53 -9.77
C VAL A 116 -6.01 15.83 -9.17
N ARG A 117 -7.28 16.14 -9.34
CA ARG A 117 -7.92 17.35 -8.79
C ARG A 117 -9.16 16.98 -7.96
N PRO A 118 -9.33 17.55 -6.73
CA PRO A 118 -8.33 18.36 -6.02
C PRO A 118 -7.05 17.56 -5.73
N PRO A 119 -5.88 18.21 -5.54
CA PRO A 119 -4.64 17.51 -5.21
C PRO A 119 -4.78 16.70 -3.93
N LEU A 120 -4.31 15.46 -3.95
CA LEU A 120 -4.20 14.63 -2.74
C LEU A 120 -2.81 14.79 -2.11
N PRO A 121 -2.69 14.64 -0.78
CA PRO A 121 -1.39 14.49 -0.15
C PRO A 121 -0.59 13.36 -0.83
N HIS A 122 0.70 13.61 -1.06
CA HIS A 122 1.51 12.61 -1.76
C HIS A 122 1.73 11.40 -0.84
N PRO A 123 1.29 10.19 -1.22
CA PRO A 123 1.25 9.03 -0.31
C PRO A 123 2.63 8.63 0.22
N PHE A 124 3.70 8.95 -0.52
CA PHE A 124 5.06 8.64 -0.08
C PHE A 124 5.58 9.61 0.97
N VAL A 125 5.10 10.86 1.02
CA VAL A 125 5.42 11.83 2.08
C VAL A 125 4.78 11.38 3.38
N GLU A 126 3.48 11.06 3.39
CA GLU A 126 2.79 10.53 4.58
C GLU A 126 3.45 9.24 5.09
N LEU A 127 3.83 8.34 4.18
CA LEU A 127 4.49 7.09 4.53
C LEU A 127 5.90 7.34 5.12
N LEU A 128 6.67 8.26 4.52
CA LEU A 128 8.00 8.63 5.01
C LEU A 128 7.92 9.17 6.44
N ASP A 129 7.01 10.13 6.69
CA ASP A 129 6.79 10.71 8.01
C ASP A 129 6.40 9.65 9.05
N LEU A 130 5.53 8.72 8.68
CA LEU A 130 5.10 7.64 9.55
C LEU A 130 6.27 6.71 9.90
N ILE A 131 7.05 6.30 8.90
CA ILE A 131 8.22 5.42 9.08
C ILE A 131 9.28 6.12 9.95
N SER A 132 9.59 7.41 9.67
CA SER A 132 10.58 8.18 10.46
C SER A 132 10.17 8.27 11.93
N ARG A 133 8.88 8.55 12.21
CA ARG A 133 8.38 8.57 13.60
C ARG A 133 8.54 7.20 14.29
N ARG A 134 8.26 6.10 13.61
CA ARG A 134 8.39 4.75 14.16
C ARG A 134 9.85 4.37 14.41
N LEU A 135 10.74 4.71 13.49
CA LEU A 135 12.18 4.50 13.69
C LEU A 135 12.71 5.33 14.86
N GLY A 136 12.33 6.62 14.96
CA GLY A 136 12.68 7.46 16.10
C GLY A 136 12.17 6.91 17.44
N GLY A 137 10.98 6.33 17.47
CA GLY A 137 10.46 5.59 18.62
C GLY A 137 11.30 4.36 18.95
N ALA A 138 11.67 3.56 17.94
CA ALA A 138 12.48 2.36 18.11
C ALA A 138 13.91 2.67 18.65
N VAL A 139 14.49 3.81 18.29
CA VAL A 139 15.74 4.31 18.89
C VAL A 139 15.54 4.57 20.38
N LYS A 140 14.49 5.31 20.76
CA LYS A 140 14.17 5.65 22.17
C LYS A 140 13.91 4.39 23.01
N GLU A 141 13.28 3.38 22.41
CA GLU A 141 13.01 2.08 23.04
C GLU A 141 14.24 1.15 23.06
N SER A 142 15.37 1.60 22.49
CA SER A 142 16.60 0.80 22.33
C SER A 142 16.38 -0.50 21.52
N ASP A 143 15.40 -0.52 20.64
CA ASP A 143 15.11 -1.63 19.73
C ASP A 143 15.99 -1.60 18.50
N ILE A 144 16.52 -0.43 18.14
CA ILE A 144 17.56 -0.25 17.12
C ILE A 144 18.73 0.54 17.72
N HIS A 145 19.89 0.46 17.08
CA HIS A 145 21.10 1.17 17.53
C HIS A 145 20.89 2.69 17.52
N SER A 146 21.47 3.39 18.47
CA SER A 146 21.29 4.84 18.66
C SER A 146 22.02 5.70 17.63
N ASP A 147 22.99 5.13 16.93
CA ASP A 147 23.78 5.76 15.86
C ASP A 147 23.17 5.58 14.46
N VAL A 148 21.98 5.00 14.37
CA VAL A 148 21.25 4.81 13.10
C VAL A 148 20.79 6.16 12.57
N ASP A 149 21.12 6.45 11.32
CA ASP A 149 20.54 7.56 10.58
C ASP A 149 19.07 7.22 10.22
N VAL A 150 18.14 7.73 11.04
CA VAL A 150 16.70 7.47 10.93
C VAL A 150 16.16 7.90 9.57
N ASP A 151 16.61 9.04 9.04
CA ASP A 151 16.11 9.57 7.78
C ASP A 151 16.59 8.74 6.59
N ALA A 152 17.85 8.34 6.57
CA ALA A 152 18.39 7.47 5.54
C ALA A 152 17.68 6.10 5.52
N VAL A 153 17.42 5.51 6.69
CA VAL A 153 16.70 4.24 6.80
C VAL A 153 15.24 4.39 6.39
N ALA A 154 14.58 5.48 6.78
CA ALA A 154 13.19 5.75 6.39
C ALA A 154 13.05 5.87 4.86
N HIS A 155 13.90 6.65 4.20
CA HIS A 155 13.94 6.75 2.74
C HIS A 155 14.18 5.39 2.08
N SER A 156 15.16 4.62 2.58
CA SER A 156 15.47 3.29 2.07
C SER A 156 14.26 2.34 2.17
N LEU A 157 13.51 2.40 3.27
CA LEU A 157 12.29 1.61 3.47
C LEU A 157 11.17 1.99 2.50
N VAL A 158 10.94 3.31 2.28
CA VAL A 158 9.97 3.76 1.28
C VAL A 158 10.37 3.29 -0.12
N CYS A 159 11.64 3.48 -0.50
CA CYS A 159 12.17 3.00 -1.78
C CYS A 159 11.99 1.49 -1.93
N PHE A 160 12.22 0.71 -0.88
CA PHE A 160 12.01 -0.73 -0.91
C PHE A 160 10.53 -1.09 -1.11
N VAL A 161 9.63 -0.50 -0.32
CA VAL A 161 8.18 -0.74 -0.43
C VAL A 161 7.65 -0.41 -1.83
N VAL A 162 8.12 0.67 -2.42
CA VAL A 162 7.75 1.07 -3.79
C VAL A 162 8.44 0.19 -4.83
N GLY A 163 9.75 0.02 -4.70
CA GLY A 163 10.58 -0.69 -5.66
C GLY A 163 10.23 -2.17 -5.83
N THR A 164 9.94 -2.87 -4.73
CA THR A 164 9.51 -4.27 -4.80
C THR A 164 8.23 -4.46 -5.60
N ARG A 165 7.32 -3.49 -5.58
CA ARG A 165 6.08 -3.53 -6.36
C ARG A 165 6.31 -3.21 -7.83
N VAL A 166 7.21 -2.26 -8.11
CA VAL A 166 7.56 -1.90 -9.49
C VAL A 166 8.33 -3.05 -10.16
N VAL A 167 9.36 -3.58 -9.49
CA VAL A 167 10.18 -4.68 -10.00
C VAL A 167 9.40 -6.00 -10.05
N GLY A 168 8.58 -6.28 -9.02
CA GLY A 168 7.78 -7.51 -8.96
C GLY A 168 6.80 -7.65 -10.13
N ARG A 169 6.29 -6.53 -10.67
CA ARG A 169 5.41 -6.54 -11.86
C ARG A 169 6.08 -7.08 -13.13
N THR A 170 7.39 -7.02 -13.22
CA THR A 170 8.14 -7.45 -14.41
C THR A 170 8.49 -8.93 -14.40
N ARG A 171 8.58 -9.57 -13.24
CA ARG A 171 9.12 -10.94 -13.11
C ARG A 171 8.41 -11.85 -12.12
N GLU A 172 7.60 -11.32 -11.19
CA GLU A 172 7.07 -12.10 -10.07
C GLU A 172 5.56 -11.83 -9.85
N PRO A 173 4.76 -12.86 -9.51
CA PRO A 173 3.38 -12.66 -9.12
C PRO A 173 3.30 -11.86 -7.80
N ALA A 174 2.23 -11.07 -7.63
CA ALA A 174 2.01 -10.23 -6.44
C ALA A 174 2.07 -11.03 -5.11
N GLY A 175 1.74 -12.31 -5.13
CA GLY A 175 1.83 -13.21 -3.98
C GLY A 175 3.24 -13.38 -3.38
N ARG A 176 4.29 -12.94 -4.07
CA ARG A 176 5.67 -12.96 -3.51
C ARG A 176 6.03 -11.73 -2.67
N LEU A 177 5.19 -10.69 -2.64
CA LEU A 177 5.48 -9.49 -1.84
C LEU A 177 5.70 -9.76 -0.35
N PRO A 178 4.90 -10.61 0.34
CA PRO A 178 5.15 -10.92 1.75
C PRO A 178 6.53 -11.51 1.98
N ARG A 179 6.97 -12.44 1.12
CA ARG A 179 8.30 -13.04 1.17
C ARG A 179 9.41 -11.99 0.96
N ARG A 180 9.27 -11.10 -0.03
CA ARG A 180 10.24 -10.01 -0.26
C ARG A 180 10.31 -9.05 0.94
N THR A 181 9.18 -8.80 1.58
CA THR A 181 9.14 -8.00 2.82
C THR A 181 9.88 -8.71 3.95
N ALA A 182 9.73 -10.03 4.10
CA ALA A 182 10.47 -10.80 5.10
C ALA A 182 11.99 -10.81 4.81
N GLU A 183 12.39 -11.03 3.56
CA GLU A 183 13.80 -10.98 3.14
C GLU A 183 14.45 -9.61 3.44
N MET A 184 13.74 -8.50 3.17
CA MET A 184 14.18 -7.16 3.56
C MET A 184 14.41 -7.06 5.07
N TRP A 185 13.43 -7.46 5.86
CA TRP A 185 13.55 -7.37 7.31
C TRP A 185 14.67 -8.26 7.86
N GLN A 186 14.96 -9.40 7.25
CA GLN A 186 16.13 -10.19 7.62
C GLN A 186 17.45 -9.43 7.48
N VAL A 187 17.58 -8.61 6.44
CA VAL A 187 18.76 -7.75 6.25
C VAL A 187 18.77 -6.59 7.24
N LEU A 188 17.66 -5.85 7.34
CA LEU A 188 17.55 -4.66 8.20
C LEU A 188 17.72 -5.00 9.68
N ILE A 189 17.11 -6.08 10.17
CA ILE A 189 17.23 -6.49 11.57
C ILE A 189 18.69 -6.79 11.92
N ARG A 190 19.45 -7.41 11.01
CA ARG A 190 20.86 -7.70 11.25
C ARG A 190 21.72 -6.42 11.32
N GLY A 191 21.37 -5.39 10.56
CA GLY A 191 22.09 -4.12 10.56
C GLY A 191 21.65 -3.14 11.64
N LEU A 192 20.35 -3.10 11.94
CA LEU A 192 19.79 -2.05 12.79
C LEU A 192 19.56 -2.48 14.25
N VAL A 193 19.32 -3.78 14.51
CA VAL A 193 18.85 -4.27 15.81
C VAL A 193 20.00 -4.87 16.62
N PRO A 194 20.15 -4.52 17.93
CA PRO A 194 21.11 -5.14 18.81
C PRO A 194 20.97 -6.67 18.87
N VAL A 195 22.09 -7.39 18.87
CA VAL A 195 22.14 -8.86 18.78
C VAL A 195 21.16 -9.59 19.70
N PRO A 196 21.02 -9.22 21.00
CA PRO A 196 20.11 -9.92 21.90
C PRO A 196 18.62 -9.79 21.52
N ARG A 197 18.23 -8.74 20.78
CA ARG A 197 16.83 -8.49 20.39
C ARG A 197 16.46 -9.04 19.01
N ARG A 198 17.44 -9.41 18.19
CA ARG A 198 17.23 -9.91 16.82
C ARG A 198 16.26 -11.10 16.72
N PRO A 199 16.34 -12.13 17.58
CA PRO A 199 15.46 -13.31 17.47
C PRO A 199 13.98 -12.95 17.55
N ARG A 200 13.59 -11.99 18.41
CA ARG A 200 12.21 -11.52 18.53
C ARG A 200 11.66 -11.01 17.19
N TYR A 201 12.40 -10.11 16.56
CA TYR A 201 11.96 -9.44 15.32
C TYR A 201 12.07 -10.33 14.09
N MET A 202 13.08 -11.22 14.05
CA MET A 202 13.17 -12.27 13.02
C MET A 202 11.97 -13.21 13.06
N SER A 203 11.59 -13.67 14.25
CA SER A 203 10.43 -14.53 14.46
C SER A 203 9.12 -13.83 14.09
N LEU A 204 9.00 -12.52 14.41
CA LEU A 204 7.85 -11.72 14.03
C LEU A 204 7.70 -11.64 12.51
N ALA A 205 8.77 -11.27 11.79
CA ALA A 205 8.75 -11.15 10.34
C ALA A 205 8.38 -12.48 9.67
N ALA A 206 8.98 -13.59 10.10
CA ALA A 206 8.67 -14.93 9.59
C ALA A 206 7.23 -15.37 9.86
N ARG A 207 6.66 -14.98 11.00
CA ARG A 207 5.27 -15.27 11.33
C ARG A 207 4.31 -14.49 10.42
N LEU A 208 4.52 -13.18 10.26
CA LEU A 208 3.67 -12.31 9.44
C LEU A 208 3.69 -12.74 7.96
N GLU A 209 4.84 -13.17 7.44
CA GLU A 209 4.93 -13.76 6.10
C GLU A 209 3.98 -14.95 5.97
N ARG A 210 4.07 -15.92 6.89
CA ARG A 210 3.22 -17.13 6.85
C ARG A 210 1.74 -16.82 6.98
N GLU A 211 1.36 -15.88 7.85
CA GLU A 211 -0.03 -15.45 8.05
C GLU A 211 -0.64 -14.92 6.73
N ILE A 212 0.11 -14.10 5.97
CA ILE A 212 -0.39 -13.55 4.71
C ILE A 212 -0.41 -14.61 3.62
N VAL A 213 0.63 -15.45 3.54
CA VAL A 213 0.68 -16.51 2.51
C VAL A 213 -0.43 -17.54 2.72
N ALA A 214 -0.81 -17.83 3.97
CA ALA A 214 -1.90 -18.76 4.27
C ALA A 214 -3.30 -18.19 4.03
N ALA A 215 -3.44 -16.85 3.91
CA ALA A 215 -4.71 -16.16 3.68
C ALA A 215 -5.01 -15.89 2.19
N VAL A 216 -4.09 -16.21 1.28
CA VAL A 216 -4.18 -16.02 -0.18
C VAL A 216 -4.33 -17.36 -0.89
#